data_28975d692c8f53f314adf60eee679ba5
#
_entry.id   28975d692c8f53f314adf60eee679ba5
#
_cell.length_a   1.000
_cell.length_b   1.000
_cell.length_c   1.000
_cell.angle_alpha   90.00
_cell.angle_beta   90.00
_cell.angle_gamma   90.00
#
_symmetry.space_group_name_H-M   'P 1'
#
loop_
_entity.id
_entity.type
_entity.pdbx_description
1 polymer ?
#
loop_
_entity_poly.entity_id
_entity_poly.type
_entity_poly.pdbx_seq_one_letter_code
_entity_poly.pdbx_strand_id
1 'polypeptide(L)'
;MIYLNNGATSWPKPSCVYEAVQACLTGTPASQFRGGSDILKKDAEELCREKLGKLLNISDYHRIFFTSGATESMNTLLCGLNFGEEGQAVLATQTEHNSVLRPLMNQTVKDTHPVWIVPCGKDGAITEQALENTLKKATKTTGKKPSAMIINHCSNVTGYIQDMKMAADFAEKNNLLLIADISQSAGCIPVDVDGWNADAVVFTGHKSLLGIQGTGGFYIREGISLKPLKYGGTGRNSQQLTYENGDYE
;
A
#
# COMPACT_ATOMS: atom_id res chain seq x y z
N MET A 1 15.60 -3.32 29.61
CA MET A 1 16.03 -3.65 28.23
C MET A 1 15.91 -2.40 27.36
N ILE A 2 16.93 -2.06 26.59
CA ILE A 2 16.87 -0.96 25.60
C ILE A 2 16.56 -1.59 24.24
N TYR A 3 15.46 -1.17 23.60
CA TYR A 3 15.04 -1.66 22.29
C TYR A 3 15.21 -0.55 21.24
N LEU A 4 16.07 -0.79 20.25
CA LEU A 4 16.45 0.21 19.23
C LEU A 4 16.03 -0.21 17.80
N ASN A 5 15.13 -1.19 17.65
CA ASN A 5 14.73 -1.72 16.34
C ASN A 5 13.27 -1.42 15.99
N ASN A 6 12.77 -0.24 16.35
CA ASN A 6 11.38 0.16 16.07
C ASN A 6 11.06 0.25 14.57
N GLY A 7 12.05 0.45 13.72
CA GLY A 7 11.90 0.40 12.26
C GLY A 7 11.50 -0.98 11.72
N ALA A 8 11.82 -2.06 12.43
CA ALA A 8 11.37 -3.39 12.10
C ALA A 8 9.96 -3.68 12.65
N THR A 9 9.74 -3.38 13.92
CA THR A 9 8.43 -3.42 14.58
C THR A 9 8.49 -2.57 15.85
N SER A 10 7.43 -1.86 16.19
CA SER A 10 7.40 -1.04 17.42
C SER A 10 7.31 -1.90 18.66
N TRP A 11 8.11 -1.58 19.69
CA TRP A 11 8.05 -2.23 21.00
C TRP A 11 8.66 -1.34 22.10
N PRO A 12 8.05 -1.27 23.33
CA PRO A 12 6.75 -1.83 23.64
C PRO A 12 5.63 -1.04 22.95
N LYS A 13 4.48 -1.69 22.75
CA LYS A 13 3.30 -0.97 22.29
C LYS A 13 2.61 -0.29 23.48
N PRO A 14 1.82 0.77 23.26
CA PRO A 14 1.00 1.38 24.30
C PRO A 14 0.09 0.33 24.97
N SER A 15 -0.15 0.44 26.29
CA SER A 15 -0.99 -0.52 27.02
C SER A 15 -2.39 -0.65 26.43
N CYS A 16 -2.96 0.47 25.97
CA CYS A 16 -4.28 0.49 25.34
C CYS A 16 -4.38 -0.43 24.10
N VAL A 17 -3.28 -0.68 23.41
CA VAL A 17 -3.26 -1.61 22.25
C VAL A 17 -3.44 -3.05 22.75
N TYR A 18 -2.74 -3.45 23.78
CA TYR A 18 -2.88 -4.81 24.38
C TYR A 18 -4.27 -5.00 24.98
N GLU A 19 -4.78 -3.98 25.68
CA GLU A 19 -6.12 -3.98 26.28
C GLU A 19 -7.22 -4.12 25.21
N ALA A 20 -7.11 -3.36 24.12
CA ALA A 20 -8.05 -3.44 23.01
C ALA A 20 -8.04 -4.81 22.31
N VAL A 21 -6.86 -5.38 22.07
CA VAL A 21 -6.73 -6.74 21.49
C VAL A 21 -7.33 -7.77 22.43
N GLN A 22 -7.04 -7.71 23.72
CA GLN A 22 -7.61 -8.63 24.71
C GLN A 22 -9.13 -8.51 24.77
N ALA A 23 -9.67 -7.30 24.76
CA ALA A 23 -11.11 -7.07 24.77
C ALA A 23 -11.79 -7.66 23.52
N CYS A 24 -11.16 -7.53 22.35
CA CYS A 24 -11.66 -8.15 21.11
C CYS A 24 -11.64 -9.69 21.19
N LEU A 25 -10.58 -10.29 21.74
CA LEU A 25 -10.43 -11.73 21.83
C LEU A 25 -11.40 -12.38 22.84
N THR A 26 -11.77 -11.65 23.89
CA THR A 26 -12.66 -12.14 24.97
C THR A 26 -14.11 -11.69 24.82
N GLY A 27 -14.36 -10.74 23.92
CA GLY A 27 -15.70 -10.22 23.65
C GLY A 27 -16.51 -11.10 22.70
N THR A 28 -17.80 -10.79 22.58
CA THR A 28 -18.66 -11.43 21.58
C THR A 28 -18.16 -11.08 20.18
N PRO A 29 -18.00 -12.06 19.27
CA PRO A 29 -17.61 -11.77 17.90
C PRO A 29 -18.62 -10.80 17.25
N ALA A 30 -18.14 -9.63 16.85
CA ALA A 30 -18.93 -8.70 16.05
C ALA A 30 -18.78 -9.05 14.57
N SER A 31 -19.88 -9.36 13.91
CA SER A 31 -19.92 -9.53 12.47
C SER A 31 -21.04 -8.66 11.93
N GLN A 32 -20.71 -7.71 11.07
CA GLN A 32 -21.68 -6.86 10.39
C GLN A 32 -22.73 -7.67 9.61
N PHE A 33 -22.38 -8.89 9.22
CA PHE A 33 -23.19 -9.69 8.29
C PHE A 33 -23.85 -10.94 8.88
N ARG A 34 -23.50 -11.35 10.11
CA ARG A 34 -23.96 -12.63 10.68
C ARG A 34 -24.57 -12.59 12.08
N GLY A 35 -24.53 -11.47 12.77
CA GLY A 35 -25.06 -11.34 14.14
C GLY A 35 -25.97 -10.14 14.26
N GLY A 36 -27.22 -10.38 14.49
CA GLY A 36 -28.16 -9.33 14.83
C GLY A 36 -27.76 -8.63 16.13
N SER A 37 -28.00 -7.36 16.19
CA SER A 37 -28.22 -6.57 17.40
C SER A 37 -27.06 -5.81 18.03
N ASP A 38 -26.36 -5.00 17.37
CA ASP A 38 -26.05 -3.67 17.91
C ASP A 38 -25.77 -2.72 16.73
N ILE A 39 -26.83 -2.40 16.02
CA ILE A 39 -26.87 -1.48 14.87
C ILE A 39 -26.31 -0.08 15.23
N LEU A 40 -26.02 0.17 16.49
CA LEU A 40 -25.56 1.49 16.98
C LEU A 40 -24.06 1.55 17.30
N LYS A 41 -23.31 0.45 17.28
CA LYS A 41 -21.84 0.47 17.40
C LYS A 41 -21.23 0.32 16.03
N LYS A 42 -20.50 1.35 15.58
CA LYS A 42 -19.58 1.19 14.44
C LYS A 42 -18.69 -0.01 14.72
N ASP A 43 -18.61 -0.92 13.78
CA ASP A 43 -17.66 -2.02 13.80
C ASP A 43 -16.24 -1.47 13.99
N ALA A 44 -15.41 -2.19 14.72
CA ALA A 44 -14.02 -1.81 14.97
C ALA A 44 -13.24 -1.61 13.67
N GLU A 45 -13.57 -2.37 12.64
CA GLU A 45 -12.99 -2.29 11.30
C GLU A 45 -13.36 -0.99 10.61
N GLU A 46 -14.63 -0.62 10.57
CA GLU A 46 -15.09 0.64 9.99
C GLU A 46 -14.56 1.86 10.74
N LEU A 47 -14.49 1.78 12.08
CA LEU A 47 -13.85 2.81 12.88
C LEU A 47 -12.36 2.95 12.58
N CYS A 48 -11.69 1.83 12.33
CA CYS A 48 -10.27 1.81 11.95
C CYS A 48 -10.06 2.48 10.58
N ARG A 49 -10.89 2.17 9.57
CA ARG A 49 -10.86 2.82 8.24
C ARG A 49 -11.03 4.34 8.36
N GLU A 50 -12.04 4.79 9.11
CA GLU A 50 -12.27 6.23 9.32
C GLU A 50 -11.07 6.93 9.96
N LYS A 51 -10.46 6.31 10.99
CA LYS A 51 -9.29 6.87 11.66
C LYS A 51 -8.05 6.88 10.77
N LEU A 52 -7.84 5.82 9.99
CA LEU A 52 -6.76 5.76 9.00
C LEU A 52 -6.99 6.79 7.90
N GLY A 53 -8.21 6.96 7.42
CA GLY A 53 -8.56 7.99 6.45
C GLY A 53 -8.14 9.39 6.93
N LYS A 54 -8.49 9.72 8.18
CA LYS A 54 -8.09 11.00 8.81
C LYS A 54 -6.57 11.13 8.97
N LEU A 55 -5.89 10.05 9.39
CA LEU A 55 -4.44 10.06 9.65
C LEU A 55 -3.63 10.19 8.36
N LEU A 56 -4.09 9.58 7.28
CA LEU A 56 -3.38 9.48 6.00
C LEU A 56 -3.89 10.48 4.96
N ASN A 57 -4.85 11.33 5.34
CA ASN A 57 -5.58 12.24 4.45
C ASN A 57 -6.15 11.51 3.23
N ILE A 58 -7.04 10.54 3.49
CA ILE A 58 -7.81 9.79 2.49
C ILE A 58 -9.28 10.14 2.68
N SER A 59 -9.88 10.84 1.73
CA SER A 59 -11.30 11.21 1.77
C SER A 59 -12.22 10.01 1.62
N ASP A 60 -11.92 9.11 0.68
CA ASP A 60 -12.66 7.86 0.48
C ASP A 60 -12.04 6.72 1.27
N TYR A 61 -12.19 6.77 2.60
CA TYR A 61 -11.63 5.77 3.49
C TYR A 61 -12.27 4.37 3.35
N HIS A 62 -13.43 4.24 2.71
CA HIS A 62 -14.04 2.95 2.39
C HIS A 62 -13.22 2.15 1.37
N ARG A 63 -12.29 2.82 0.68
CA ARG A 63 -11.33 2.21 -0.23
C ARG A 63 -10.02 1.77 0.46
N ILE A 64 -10.00 1.73 1.78
CA ILE A 64 -8.94 1.11 2.59
C ILE A 64 -9.32 -0.34 2.84
N PHE A 65 -8.46 -1.26 2.42
CA PHE A 65 -8.61 -2.71 2.57
C PHE A 65 -7.55 -3.25 3.52
N PHE A 66 -7.96 -4.13 4.45
CA PHE A 66 -7.05 -4.72 5.43
C PHE A 66 -6.44 -6.01 4.93
N THR A 67 -5.19 -6.25 5.33
CA THR A 67 -4.41 -7.43 5.00
C THR A 67 -3.56 -7.84 6.21
N SER A 68 -2.84 -8.95 6.11
CA SER A 68 -1.89 -9.39 7.14
C SER A 68 -0.62 -8.51 7.23
N GLY A 69 -0.46 -7.51 6.37
CA GLY A 69 0.68 -6.58 6.38
C GLY A 69 1.05 -6.07 4.99
N ALA A 70 2.02 -5.14 4.96
CA ALA A 70 2.46 -4.50 3.72
C ALA A 70 2.91 -5.49 2.63
N THR A 71 3.48 -6.63 3.00
CA THR A 71 3.91 -7.64 2.02
C THR A 71 2.72 -8.24 1.28
N GLU A 72 1.64 -8.61 1.97
CA GLU A 72 0.42 -9.10 1.31
C GLU A 72 -0.24 -7.99 0.51
N SER A 73 -0.37 -6.79 1.07
CA SER A 73 -0.90 -5.61 0.38
C SER A 73 -0.19 -5.36 -0.95
N MET A 74 1.15 -5.34 -0.92
CA MET A 74 1.96 -5.08 -2.11
C MET A 74 1.82 -6.20 -3.15
N ASN A 75 1.78 -7.48 -2.72
CA ASN A 75 1.51 -8.58 -3.65
C ASN A 75 0.12 -8.48 -4.26
N THR A 76 -0.90 -8.12 -3.47
CA THR A 76 -2.27 -7.91 -3.95
C THR A 76 -2.29 -6.84 -5.05
N LEU A 77 -1.66 -5.70 -4.81
CA LEU A 77 -1.60 -4.61 -5.79
C LEU A 77 -0.77 -5.01 -7.03
N LEU A 78 0.46 -5.47 -6.83
CA LEU A 78 1.37 -5.72 -7.96
C LEU A 78 0.96 -6.91 -8.83
N CYS A 79 0.29 -7.91 -8.27
CA CYS A 79 -0.22 -9.05 -9.04
C CYS A 79 -1.63 -8.82 -9.59
N GLY A 80 -2.40 -7.89 -8.99
CA GLY A 80 -3.79 -7.64 -9.35
C GLY A 80 -4.04 -6.45 -10.25
N LEU A 81 -3.15 -5.44 -10.22
CA LEU A 81 -3.28 -4.25 -11.04
C LEU A 81 -3.05 -4.53 -12.53
N ASN A 82 -3.79 -3.80 -13.35
CA ASN A 82 -3.50 -3.74 -14.78
C ASN A 82 -2.49 -2.60 -15.02
N PHE A 83 -1.26 -2.97 -15.38
CA PHE A 83 -0.20 -2.02 -15.72
C PHE A 83 -0.23 -1.58 -17.20
N GLY A 84 -1.39 -1.66 -17.84
CA GLY A 84 -1.56 -1.24 -19.22
C GLY A 84 -1.26 -2.36 -20.23
N GLU A 85 -0.77 -1.95 -21.42
CA GLU A 85 -0.46 -2.91 -22.48
C GLU A 85 0.81 -3.71 -22.16
N GLU A 86 0.84 -4.95 -22.58
CA GLU A 86 2.05 -5.79 -22.49
C GLU A 86 3.26 -5.08 -23.11
N GLY A 87 4.38 -5.14 -22.40
CA GLY A 87 5.62 -4.45 -22.76
C GLY A 87 5.73 -3.00 -22.28
N GLN A 88 4.68 -2.40 -21.70
CA GLN A 88 4.86 -1.14 -20.98
C GLN A 88 5.68 -1.37 -19.71
N ALA A 89 6.62 -0.45 -19.45
CA ALA A 89 7.49 -0.58 -18.28
C ALA A 89 6.82 -0.13 -16.99
N VAL A 90 7.26 -0.73 -15.89
CA VAL A 90 6.98 -0.26 -14.52
C VAL A 90 8.26 0.32 -13.95
N LEU A 91 8.20 1.53 -13.42
CA LEU A 91 9.32 2.17 -12.71
C LEU A 91 9.23 1.84 -11.23
N ALA A 92 10.34 1.45 -10.62
CA ALA A 92 10.45 1.27 -9.17
C ALA A 92 11.70 1.97 -8.67
N THR A 93 11.66 2.58 -7.47
CA THR A 93 12.84 3.26 -6.95
C THR A 93 13.85 2.27 -6.38
N GLN A 94 15.13 2.64 -6.40
CA GLN A 94 16.21 1.78 -5.88
C GLN A 94 16.10 1.55 -4.37
N THR A 95 15.37 2.42 -3.67
CA THR A 95 15.18 2.37 -2.23
C THR A 95 14.02 1.48 -1.78
N GLU A 96 13.37 0.79 -2.72
CA GLU A 96 12.21 -0.06 -2.41
C GLU A 96 12.56 -1.23 -1.50
N HIS A 97 11.59 -1.58 -0.66
CA HIS A 97 11.66 -2.78 0.16
C HIS A 97 11.48 -4.06 -0.69
N ASN A 98 11.95 -5.20 -0.18
CA ASN A 98 11.80 -6.50 -0.83
C ASN A 98 10.34 -6.92 -1.08
N SER A 99 9.38 -6.38 -0.32
CA SER A 99 7.94 -6.58 -0.56
C SER A 99 7.46 -5.99 -1.89
N VAL A 100 8.19 -5.00 -2.43
CA VAL A 100 8.00 -4.41 -3.75
C VAL A 100 8.84 -5.11 -4.80
N LEU A 101 10.16 -5.19 -4.57
CA LEU A 101 11.09 -5.66 -5.60
C LEU A 101 10.88 -7.15 -5.95
N ARG A 102 10.60 -8.00 -4.95
CA ARG A 102 10.43 -9.43 -5.22
C ARG A 102 9.19 -9.75 -6.08
N PRO A 103 7.99 -9.22 -5.80
CA PRO A 103 6.84 -9.41 -6.68
C PRO A 103 7.07 -8.84 -8.09
N LEU A 104 7.69 -7.65 -8.20
CA LEU A 104 8.00 -7.04 -9.49
C LEU A 104 8.97 -7.89 -10.32
N MET A 105 9.94 -8.51 -9.68
CA MET A 105 10.93 -9.37 -10.33
C MET A 105 10.44 -10.81 -10.52
N ASN A 106 9.26 -11.15 -10.00
CA ASN A 106 8.62 -12.43 -10.25
C ASN A 106 8.10 -12.49 -11.69
N GLN A 107 8.01 -13.67 -12.26
CA GLN A 107 7.60 -13.93 -13.63
C GLN A 107 6.26 -13.28 -13.99
N THR A 108 5.29 -13.25 -13.07
CA THR A 108 3.94 -12.71 -13.33
C THR A 108 3.94 -11.24 -13.80
N VAL A 109 4.82 -10.40 -13.25
CA VAL A 109 4.92 -8.99 -13.65
C VAL A 109 6.04 -8.80 -14.68
N LYS A 110 7.21 -9.37 -14.43
CA LYS A 110 8.41 -9.17 -15.26
C LYS A 110 8.26 -9.68 -16.70
N ASP A 111 7.52 -10.77 -16.89
CA ASP A 111 7.36 -11.36 -18.23
C ASP A 111 6.43 -10.53 -19.13
N THR A 112 5.54 -9.75 -18.53
CA THR A 112 4.60 -8.89 -19.25
C THR A 112 4.97 -7.41 -19.20
N HIS A 113 5.63 -6.96 -18.13
CA HIS A 113 5.98 -5.57 -17.90
C HIS A 113 7.45 -5.43 -17.46
N PRO A 114 8.35 -4.92 -18.33
CA PRO A 114 9.74 -4.69 -17.96
C PRO A 114 9.86 -3.73 -16.76
N VAL A 115 10.64 -4.13 -15.75
CA VAL A 115 10.87 -3.32 -14.54
C VAL A 115 12.13 -2.50 -14.70
N TRP A 116 12.03 -1.19 -14.49
CA TRP A 116 13.14 -0.25 -14.55
C TRP A 116 13.37 0.39 -13.20
N ILE A 117 14.59 0.23 -12.68
CA ILE A 117 14.97 0.79 -11.38
C ILE A 117 15.44 2.23 -11.56
N VAL A 118 14.79 3.14 -10.85
CA VAL A 118 15.19 4.54 -10.74
C VAL A 118 16.31 4.65 -9.70
N PRO A 119 17.52 5.08 -10.09
CA PRO A 119 18.63 5.17 -9.15
C PRO A 119 18.43 6.29 -8.13
N CYS A 120 18.92 6.08 -6.92
CA CYS A 120 18.96 7.09 -5.87
C CYS A 120 20.37 7.68 -5.69
N GLY A 121 20.44 8.84 -5.04
CA GLY A 121 21.68 9.42 -4.54
C GLY A 121 22.30 8.59 -3.39
N LYS A 122 23.51 8.97 -2.95
CA LYS A 122 24.20 8.31 -1.83
C LYS A 122 23.43 8.39 -0.50
N ASP A 123 22.61 9.40 -0.35
CA ASP A 123 21.71 9.63 0.79
C ASP A 123 20.38 8.86 0.67
N GLY A 124 20.08 8.30 -0.49
CA GLY A 124 18.82 7.62 -0.80
C GLY A 124 17.80 8.51 -1.51
N ALA A 125 18.14 9.76 -1.82
CA ALA A 125 17.24 10.68 -2.52
C ALA A 125 16.95 10.22 -3.94
N ILE A 126 15.67 10.26 -4.33
CA ILE A 126 15.24 10.16 -5.72
C ILE A 126 15.07 11.58 -6.27
N THR A 127 15.68 11.86 -7.41
CA THR A 127 15.59 13.16 -8.06
C THR A 127 14.71 13.11 -9.30
N GLU A 128 14.08 14.23 -9.64
CA GLU A 128 13.30 14.36 -10.89
C GLU A 128 14.14 13.98 -12.11
N GLN A 129 15.41 14.39 -12.14
CA GLN A 129 16.34 14.03 -13.23
C GLN A 129 16.56 12.51 -13.35
N ALA A 130 16.62 11.79 -12.22
CA ALA A 130 16.74 10.32 -12.23
C ALA A 130 15.47 9.68 -12.78
N LEU A 131 14.30 10.19 -12.39
CA LEU A 131 13.00 9.75 -12.91
C LEU A 131 12.90 9.98 -14.41
N GLU A 132 13.19 11.19 -14.89
CA GLU A 132 13.18 11.52 -16.32
C GLU A 132 14.13 10.66 -17.16
N ASN A 133 15.36 10.48 -16.68
CA ASN A 133 16.36 9.69 -17.38
C ASN A 133 15.92 8.22 -17.49
N THR A 134 15.35 7.68 -16.41
CA THR A 134 14.88 6.29 -16.40
C THR A 134 13.66 6.12 -17.31
N LEU A 135 12.71 7.04 -17.27
CA LEU A 135 11.54 7.05 -18.14
C LEU A 135 11.95 7.12 -19.63
N LYS A 136 12.87 8.02 -19.99
CA LYS A 136 13.38 8.14 -21.36
C LYS A 136 14.06 6.85 -21.84
N LYS A 137 14.90 6.24 -20.98
CA LYS A 137 15.59 4.98 -21.29
C LYS A 137 14.58 3.83 -21.46
N ALA A 138 13.64 3.69 -20.53
CA ALA A 138 12.60 2.67 -20.59
C ALA A 138 11.78 2.81 -21.89
N THR A 139 11.28 4.00 -22.18
CA THR A 139 10.52 4.29 -23.41
C THR A 139 11.31 3.97 -24.67
N LYS A 140 12.58 4.37 -24.73
CA LYS A 140 13.45 4.07 -25.88
C LYS A 140 13.65 2.58 -26.09
N THR A 141 13.78 1.82 -25.02
CA THR A 141 14.08 0.37 -25.08
C THR A 141 12.85 -0.46 -25.40
N THR A 142 11.70 -0.13 -24.78
CA THR A 142 10.45 -0.89 -24.96
C THR A 142 9.62 -0.40 -26.15
N GLY A 143 9.90 0.79 -26.68
CA GLY A 143 9.05 1.46 -27.67
C GLY A 143 7.74 2.00 -27.10
N LYS A 144 7.47 1.79 -25.81
CA LYS A 144 6.24 2.21 -25.12
C LYS A 144 6.58 3.05 -23.89
N LYS A 145 5.72 4.01 -23.56
CA LYS A 145 5.87 4.81 -22.34
C LYS A 145 5.57 3.94 -21.11
N PRO A 146 6.33 4.05 -20.02
CA PRO A 146 5.98 3.39 -18.75
C PRO A 146 4.56 3.71 -18.28
N SER A 147 3.94 2.80 -17.58
CA SER A 147 2.55 2.91 -17.13
C SER A 147 2.38 3.14 -15.63
N ALA A 148 3.39 2.80 -14.84
CA ALA A 148 3.31 2.93 -13.39
C ALA A 148 4.67 3.32 -12.78
N MET A 149 4.61 3.93 -11.61
CA MET A 149 5.73 4.23 -10.74
C MET A 149 5.44 3.79 -9.32
N ILE A 150 6.39 3.08 -8.72
CA ILE A 150 6.34 2.66 -7.33
C ILE A 150 7.46 3.36 -6.58
N ILE A 151 7.11 3.98 -5.44
CA ILE A 151 8.04 4.75 -4.62
C ILE A 151 7.77 4.51 -3.14
N ASN A 152 8.80 4.27 -2.32
CA ASN A 152 8.66 4.33 -0.89
C ASN A 152 8.75 5.78 -0.40
N HIS A 153 7.83 6.18 0.46
CA HIS A 153 7.85 7.53 1.04
C HIS A 153 9.03 7.71 2.01
N CYS A 154 9.38 6.67 2.76
CA CYS A 154 10.52 6.68 3.68
C CYS A 154 11.27 5.35 3.60
N SER A 155 12.57 5.41 3.33
CA SER A 155 13.40 4.22 3.22
C SER A 155 13.68 3.57 4.58
N ASN A 156 13.43 2.27 4.68
CA ASN A 156 13.80 1.49 5.87
C ASN A 156 15.31 1.27 6.03
N VAL A 157 16.10 1.59 5.02
CA VAL A 157 17.56 1.41 5.00
C VAL A 157 18.27 2.72 5.31
N THR A 158 17.94 3.78 4.58
CA THR A 158 18.63 5.08 4.71
C THR A 158 17.90 6.06 5.63
N GLY A 159 16.61 5.84 5.90
CA GLY A 159 15.74 6.80 6.60
C GLY A 159 15.38 8.04 5.77
N TYR A 160 15.81 8.09 4.51
CA TYR A 160 15.51 9.23 3.65
C TYR A 160 14.00 9.32 3.37
N ILE A 161 13.46 10.54 3.50
CA ILE A 161 12.06 10.86 3.21
C ILE A 161 12.02 11.46 1.82
N GLN A 162 11.32 10.80 0.90
CA GLN A 162 11.22 11.25 -0.48
C GLN A 162 10.27 12.45 -0.61
N ASP A 163 10.57 13.33 -1.57
CA ASP A 163 9.66 14.40 -1.98
C ASP A 163 8.49 13.81 -2.78
N MET A 164 7.42 13.51 -2.06
CA MET A 164 6.23 12.89 -2.66
C MET A 164 5.47 13.86 -3.57
N LYS A 165 5.60 15.18 -3.33
CA LYS A 165 4.99 16.15 -4.26
C LYS A 165 5.69 16.11 -5.61
N MET A 166 7.01 16.14 -5.64
CA MET A 166 7.79 15.98 -6.88
C MET A 166 7.45 14.66 -7.59
N ALA A 167 7.35 13.55 -6.82
CA ALA A 167 6.99 12.25 -7.37
C ALA A 167 5.58 12.22 -7.97
N ALA A 168 4.62 12.83 -7.27
CA ALA A 168 3.23 12.97 -7.72
C ALA A 168 3.10 13.80 -8.99
N ASP A 169 3.72 15.00 -8.99
CA ASP A 169 3.73 15.89 -10.16
C ASP A 169 4.37 15.18 -11.38
N PHE A 170 5.44 14.41 -11.15
CA PHE A 170 6.07 13.62 -12.20
C PHE A 170 5.15 12.51 -12.73
N ALA A 171 4.48 11.77 -11.84
CA ALA A 171 3.55 10.71 -12.21
C ALA A 171 2.38 11.26 -13.02
N GLU A 172 1.75 12.33 -12.55
CA GLU A 172 0.64 13.01 -13.23
C GLU A 172 1.04 13.50 -14.61
N LYS A 173 2.13 14.28 -14.72
CA LYS A 173 2.69 14.78 -16.00
C LYS A 173 2.94 13.66 -17.01
N ASN A 174 3.24 12.47 -16.52
CA ASN A 174 3.59 11.33 -17.35
C ASN A 174 2.48 10.30 -17.50
N ASN A 175 1.30 10.50 -16.90
CA ASN A 175 0.18 9.55 -16.84
C ASN A 175 0.62 8.18 -16.31
N LEU A 176 1.37 8.17 -15.21
CA LEU A 176 1.79 6.95 -14.52
C LEU A 176 0.85 6.68 -13.35
N LEU A 177 0.46 5.43 -13.15
CA LEU A 177 -0.12 5.02 -11.86
C LEU A 177 0.92 5.24 -10.76
N LEU A 178 0.56 5.96 -9.70
CA LEU A 178 1.44 6.20 -8.55
C LEU A 178 1.08 5.28 -7.40
N ILE A 179 2.01 4.39 -7.05
CA ILE A 179 1.88 3.47 -5.92
C ILE A 179 2.94 3.85 -4.88
N ALA A 180 2.51 4.16 -3.65
CA ALA A 180 3.44 4.54 -2.58
C ALA A 180 3.48 3.51 -1.45
N ASP A 181 4.69 3.09 -1.05
CA ASP A 181 4.90 2.34 0.20
C ASP A 181 5.12 3.32 1.35
N ILE A 182 4.12 3.44 2.21
CA ILE A 182 4.15 4.30 3.40
C ILE A 182 4.40 3.51 4.70
N SER A 183 4.91 2.28 4.61
CA SER A 183 5.09 1.38 5.77
C SER A 183 6.03 1.94 6.85
N GLN A 184 6.96 2.82 6.50
CA GLN A 184 7.85 3.48 7.48
C GLN A 184 7.33 4.84 7.92
N SER A 185 6.54 5.51 7.09
CA SER A 185 6.08 6.89 7.32
C SER A 185 4.72 6.98 8.01
N ALA A 186 3.80 6.04 7.72
CA ALA A 186 2.47 6.04 8.33
C ALA A 186 2.53 6.00 9.87
N GLY A 187 1.97 7.05 10.49
CA GLY A 187 2.00 7.23 11.95
C GLY A 187 3.29 7.83 12.52
N CYS A 188 4.31 8.11 11.69
CA CYS A 188 5.59 8.71 12.11
C CYS A 188 5.77 10.13 11.58
N ILE A 189 5.44 10.33 10.32
CA ILE A 189 5.51 11.64 9.65
C ILE A 189 4.20 11.89 8.91
N PRO A 190 3.89 13.15 8.54
CA PRO A 190 2.69 13.46 7.77
C PRO A 190 2.63 12.68 6.46
N VAL A 191 1.46 12.11 6.18
CA VAL A 191 1.13 11.43 4.93
C VAL A 191 -0.11 12.13 4.37
N ASP A 192 -0.09 12.45 3.09
CA ASP A 192 -1.14 13.20 2.41
C ASP A 192 -1.52 12.51 1.09
N VAL A 193 -2.26 11.40 1.21
CA VAL A 193 -2.56 10.52 0.06
C VAL A 193 -3.37 11.26 -1.00
N ASP A 194 -4.39 12.02 -0.59
CA ASP A 194 -5.20 12.80 -1.53
C ASP A 194 -4.39 13.94 -2.16
N GLY A 195 -3.55 14.62 -1.37
CA GLY A 195 -2.69 15.69 -1.89
C GLY A 195 -1.60 15.19 -2.84
N TRP A 196 -1.19 13.94 -2.74
CA TRP A 196 -0.29 13.29 -3.71
C TRP A 196 -1.04 12.75 -4.93
N ASN A 197 -2.36 12.75 -4.91
CA ASN A 197 -3.17 12.09 -5.94
C ASN A 197 -2.70 10.65 -6.21
N ALA A 198 -2.31 9.93 -5.15
CA ALA A 198 -1.79 8.58 -5.26
C ALA A 198 -2.90 7.61 -5.68
N ASP A 199 -2.58 6.70 -6.59
CA ASP A 199 -3.51 5.67 -7.07
C ASP A 199 -3.67 4.54 -6.05
N ALA A 200 -2.58 4.20 -5.36
CA ALA A 200 -2.60 3.26 -4.26
C ALA A 200 -1.51 3.57 -3.24
N VAL A 201 -1.79 3.26 -1.98
CA VAL A 201 -0.76 3.29 -0.92
C VAL A 201 -0.81 2.02 -0.11
N VAL A 202 0.35 1.57 0.38
CA VAL A 202 0.49 0.38 1.21
C VAL A 202 1.06 0.75 2.56
N PHE A 203 0.50 0.17 3.63
CA PHE A 203 0.94 0.38 5.01
C PHE A 203 0.98 -0.91 5.82
N THR A 204 1.69 -0.88 6.93
CA THR A 204 1.72 -1.97 7.92
C THR A 204 1.35 -1.47 9.30
N GLY A 205 0.56 -2.23 10.03
CA GLY A 205 0.04 -1.81 11.34
C GLY A 205 1.07 -1.88 12.47
N HIS A 206 2.04 -2.79 12.39
CA HIS A 206 2.92 -3.12 13.53
C HIS A 206 4.15 -2.23 13.71
N LYS A 207 4.34 -1.23 12.83
CA LYS A 207 5.40 -0.21 12.94
C LYS A 207 4.86 1.03 13.65
N SER A 208 5.00 2.22 13.07
CA SER A 208 4.62 3.48 13.72
C SER A 208 3.12 3.68 13.90
N LEU A 209 2.27 2.87 13.27
CA LEU A 209 0.84 2.78 13.61
C LEU A 209 0.58 2.06 14.93
N LEU A 210 1.61 1.47 15.57
CA LEU A 210 1.62 0.86 16.89
C LEU A 210 0.68 -0.36 17.06
N GLY A 211 0.11 -0.89 15.98
CA GLY A 211 -0.73 -2.09 15.98
C GLY A 211 0.07 -3.39 16.18
N ILE A 212 -0.61 -4.51 16.25
CA ILE A 212 0.02 -5.83 16.38
C ILE A 212 0.61 -6.30 15.04
N GLN A 213 1.55 -7.26 15.11
CA GLN A 213 2.03 -7.97 13.92
C GLN A 213 0.87 -8.76 13.29
N GLY A 214 0.93 -8.97 11.98
CA GLY A 214 -0.16 -9.60 11.23
C GLY A 214 -1.29 -8.63 10.85
N THR A 215 -1.04 -7.32 10.92
CA THR A 215 -1.98 -6.27 10.50
C THR A 215 -1.32 -5.30 9.52
N GLY A 216 -2.08 -4.87 8.54
CA GLY A 216 -1.72 -3.88 7.54
C GLY A 216 -2.85 -3.66 6.57
N GLY A 217 -2.57 -3.00 5.47
CA GLY A 217 -3.58 -2.74 4.46
C GLY A 217 -3.06 -1.91 3.31
N PHE A 218 -3.96 -1.63 2.39
CA PHE A 218 -3.72 -0.72 1.29
C PHE A 218 -4.96 0.14 1.03
N TYR A 219 -4.73 1.29 0.45
CA TYR A 219 -5.76 2.10 -0.19
C TYR A 219 -5.61 1.95 -1.70
N ILE A 220 -6.71 1.94 -2.40
CA ILE A 220 -6.74 2.01 -3.86
C ILE A 220 -7.84 2.98 -4.31
N ARG A 221 -7.48 3.92 -5.19
CA ARG A 221 -8.37 4.97 -5.67
C ARG A 221 -9.57 4.39 -6.43
N GLU A 222 -10.70 5.04 -6.33
CA GLU A 222 -11.89 4.69 -7.09
C GLU A 222 -11.61 4.67 -8.61
N GLY A 223 -12.28 3.77 -9.32
CA GLY A 223 -12.10 3.57 -10.76
C GLY A 223 -10.92 2.67 -11.16
N ILE A 224 -10.02 2.33 -10.22
CA ILE A 224 -8.93 1.39 -10.48
C ILE A 224 -9.43 -0.03 -10.20
N SER A 225 -9.39 -0.89 -11.21
CA SER A 225 -9.76 -2.30 -11.09
C SER A 225 -8.57 -3.12 -10.59
N LEU A 226 -8.84 -4.02 -9.66
CA LEU A 226 -7.85 -4.91 -9.07
C LEU A 226 -8.37 -6.36 -9.16
N LYS A 227 -7.56 -7.27 -9.67
CA LYS A 227 -7.85 -8.70 -9.58
C LYS A 227 -7.52 -9.18 -8.17
N PRO A 228 -8.41 -9.96 -7.52
CA PRO A 228 -8.12 -10.47 -6.18
C PRO A 228 -6.92 -11.42 -6.20
N LEU A 229 -6.08 -11.33 -5.16
CA LEU A 229 -4.94 -12.23 -4.98
C LEU A 229 -5.38 -13.65 -4.59
N LYS A 230 -6.50 -13.75 -3.87
CA LYS A 230 -7.09 -15.00 -3.38
C LYS A 230 -8.56 -15.05 -3.75
N TYR A 231 -9.06 -16.25 -4.00
CA TYR A 231 -10.47 -16.50 -4.25
C TYR A 231 -11.02 -17.41 -3.17
N GLY A 232 -12.18 -17.07 -2.60
CA GLY A 232 -12.82 -17.87 -1.55
C GLY A 232 -13.54 -17.02 -0.53
N GLY A 233 -13.98 -17.66 0.55
CA GLY A 233 -14.80 -17.04 1.57
C GLY A 233 -16.27 -16.95 1.19
N THR A 234 -17.11 -16.57 2.14
CA THR A 234 -18.56 -16.42 1.93
C THR A 234 -18.97 -15.02 1.50
N GLY A 235 -18.04 -14.03 1.59
CA GLY A 235 -18.28 -12.64 1.24
C GLY A 235 -19.53 -12.05 1.90
N ARG A 236 -20.04 -10.97 1.32
CA ARG A 236 -21.32 -10.33 1.70
C ARG A 236 -22.53 -11.10 1.17
N ASN A 237 -22.34 -11.86 0.10
CA ASN A 237 -23.40 -12.66 -0.54
C ASN A 237 -22.90 -14.06 -0.84
N SER A 238 -23.26 -15.03 0.02
CA SER A 238 -22.83 -16.43 -0.10
C SER A 238 -23.33 -17.16 -1.34
N GLN A 239 -24.27 -16.58 -2.08
CA GLN A 239 -24.81 -17.15 -3.33
C GLN A 239 -24.05 -16.62 -4.55
N GLN A 240 -23.26 -15.56 -4.41
CA GLN A 240 -22.48 -14.98 -5.49
C GLN A 240 -21.19 -15.75 -5.70
N LEU A 241 -20.98 -16.29 -6.90
CA LEU A 241 -19.80 -17.06 -7.25
C LEU A 241 -18.70 -16.23 -7.94
N THR A 242 -19.00 -14.99 -8.29
CA THR A 242 -18.07 -14.05 -8.94
C THR A 242 -17.78 -12.88 -8.02
N TYR A 243 -16.52 -12.41 -8.03
CA TYR A 243 -16.14 -11.21 -7.30
C TYR A 243 -16.58 -9.95 -8.04
N GLU A 244 -17.09 -8.99 -7.31
CA GLU A 244 -17.28 -7.61 -7.78
C GLU A 244 -16.03 -6.77 -7.46
N ASN A 245 -15.85 -5.66 -8.19
CA ASN A 245 -14.79 -4.71 -7.88
C ASN A 245 -15.01 -4.14 -6.47
N GLY A 246 -14.04 -4.37 -5.57
CA GLY A 246 -14.11 -3.96 -4.18
C GLY A 246 -14.15 -5.11 -3.16
N ASP A 247 -14.29 -6.35 -3.60
CA ASP A 247 -14.23 -7.55 -2.74
C ASP A 247 -12.77 -8.03 -2.59
N TYR A 248 -11.91 -7.20 -1.98
CA TYR A 248 -10.46 -7.48 -1.85
C TYR A 248 -10.04 -8.02 -0.47
N GLU A 249 -10.96 -8.12 0.50
CA GLU A 249 -10.74 -8.60 1.88
C GLU A 249 -11.18 -10.05 2.07
#